data_e6a594540d88a06a30a38c4fa43fbb58
#
_entry.id   e6a594540d88a06a30a38c4fa43fbb58
#
_cell.length_a   1.000
_cell.length_b   1.000
_cell.length_c   1.000
_cell.angle_alpha   90.00
_cell.angle_beta   90.00
_cell.angle_gamma   90.00
#
_symmetry.space_group_name_H-M   'P 1'
#
loop_
_entity.id
_entity.type
_entity.pdbx_description
1 polymer ?
#
loop_
_entity_poly.entity_id
_entity_poly.type
_entity_poly.pdbx_seq_one_letter_code
_entity_poly.pdbx_strand_id
1 'polypeptide(L)'
;MKNRSITHWIIIGLLCGLSASSIGICNNAVGVYYTPVSESLGVLRGTFALHATLSLMATAVTALFVPTLMKKFPYKPLLLIGVIMAVGSTILMGLSNNVMQFYILGIVRGVGSGLFASVPLNSIITNWFVDKHGLATSIALSFSGLAGAVCSPLITSFITSYGWRTAYFLTAAMIGICTIPALLYPWTITPEQSGLLPYGAEAPKEQKQKEKKKFNYFQLTFFLLAIMTFLHTSITGVSQHLSGYAVSMGMAASTGATMLSMTMLGNIASKLVIGALSDKFGPVKACISMIVLNIISLVLIIIGGQMNMVLLQMVGAFLFGSIYSVGAVGIALLTKHFFGTENFSSCFSIIGFVQSLGSSSSLTLIGYLYDFTGTYVYMFLIAIGFHLVNMALITIIANRTRKQTA
;
A
#
# COMPACT_ATOMS: atom_id res chain seq x y z
N MET A 1 -1.31 31.85 19.12
CA MET A 1 -0.79 30.49 18.86
C MET A 1 0.18 30.52 17.68
N LYS A 2 1.28 29.74 17.72
CA LYS A 2 2.22 29.67 16.61
C LYS A 2 1.67 28.78 15.49
N ASN A 3 1.66 29.25 14.25
CA ASN A 3 1.16 28.51 13.08
C ASN A 3 2.27 27.80 12.28
N ARG A 4 3.54 28.04 12.61
CA ARG A 4 4.71 27.34 12.05
C ARG A 4 5.68 27.04 13.18
N SER A 5 5.85 25.76 13.49
CA SER A 5 6.72 25.27 14.56
C SER A 5 7.44 24.02 14.10
N ILE A 6 8.61 23.75 14.64
CA ILE A 6 9.36 22.52 14.42
C ILE A 6 8.54 21.28 14.85
N THR A 7 7.63 21.44 15.82
CA THR A 7 6.73 20.38 16.30
C THR A 7 5.90 19.76 15.18
N HIS A 8 5.44 20.54 14.20
CA HIS A 8 4.70 20.02 13.04
C HIS A 8 5.53 19.01 12.24
N TRP A 9 6.82 19.31 12.01
CA TRP A 9 7.71 18.43 11.27
C TRP A 9 8.20 17.24 12.09
N ILE A 10 8.31 17.38 13.42
CA ILE A 10 8.58 16.25 14.33
C ILE A 10 7.44 15.22 14.19
N ILE A 11 6.19 15.66 14.17
CA ILE A 11 5.04 14.77 13.96
C ILE A 11 5.15 14.04 12.63
N ILE A 12 5.52 14.72 11.54
CA ILE A 12 5.76 14.04 10.25
C ILE A 12 6.86 12.99 10.38
N GLY A 13 7.95 13.26 11.06
CA GLY A 13 9.02 12.28 11.34
C GLY A 13 8.51 11.04 12.08
N LEU A 14 7.64 11.23 13.08
CA LEU A 14 7.01 10.13 13.81
C LEU A 14 6.06 9.32 12.91
N LEU A 15 5.26 10.00 12.08
CA LEU A 15 4.37 9.36 11.11
C LEU A 15 5.14 8.60 10.02
N CYS A 16 6.35 9.03 9.66
CA CYS A 16 7.26 8.27 8.79
C CYS A 16 7.61 6.90 9.40
N GLY A 17 7.94 6.86 10.70
CA GLY A 17 8.22 5.61 11.42
C GLY A 17 6.99 4.69 11.48
N LEU A 18 5.81 5.25 11.73
CA LEU A 18 4.56 4.48 11.73
C LEU A 18 4.21 3.94 10.34
N SER A 19 4.39 4.73 9.27
CA SER A 19 4.20 4.31 7.89
C SER A 19 5.20 3.22 7.47
N ALA A 20 6.47 3.38 7.85
CA ALA A 20 7.51 2.37 7.63
C ALA A 20 7.13 1.03 8.25
N SER A 21 6.62 1.04 9.50
CA SER A 21 6.23 -0.16 10.22
C SER A 21 4.96 -0.80 9.66
N SER A 22 3.84 -0.05 9.63
CA SER A 22 2.52 -0.61 9.32
C SER A 22 2.34 -1.00 7.87
N ILE A 23 2.89 -0.23 6.94
CA ILE A 23 2.74 -0.47 5.50
C ILE A 23 4.03 -1.08 4.94
N GLY A 24 5.19 -0.51 5.29
CA GLY A 24 6.48 -0.93 4.75
C GLY A 24 6.87 -2.34 5.19
N ILE A 25 7.04 -2.54 6.49
CA ILE A 25 7.53 -3.81 7.04
C ILE A 25 6.41 -4.85 7.09
N CYS A 26 5.23 -4.50 7.62
CA CYS A 26 4.13 -5.46 7.78
C CYS A 26 3.51 -5.93 6.46
N ASN A 27 3.56 -5.13 5.39
CA ASN A 27 2.88 -5.46 4.13
C ASN A 27 3.84 -5.53 2.93
N ASN A 28 4.70 -4.51 2.72
CA ASN A 28 5.51 -4.44 1.49
C ASN A 28 6.69 -5.44 1.48
N ALA A 29 7.18 -5.87 2.64
CA ALA A 29 8.30 -6.82 2.76
C ALA A 29 7.86 -8.27 2.98
N VAL A 30 6.55 -8.57 3.08
CA VAL A 30 6.06 -9.91 3.46
C VAL A 30 6.34 -10.99 2.40
N GLY A 31 6.46 -10.62 1.14
CA GLY A 31 6.64 -11.54 0.02
C GLY A 31 7.91 -12.40 0.10
N VAL A 32 8.95 -11.93 0.80
CA VAL A 32 10.20 -12.70 0.98
C VAL A 32 10.03 -13.98 1.81
N TYR A 33 8.94 -14.07 2.59
CA TYR A 33 8.61 -15.25 3.41
C TYR A 33 7.85 -16.33 2.65
N TYR A 34 7.21 -16.03 1.51
CA TYR A 34 6.27 -16.95 0.87
C TYR A 34 6.91 -18.29 0.50
N THR A 35 8.03 -18.27 -0.18
CA THR A 35 8.74 -19.49 -0.57
C THR A 35 9.32 -20.26 0.62
N PRO A 36 10.20 -19.66 1.47
CA PRO A 36 10.88 -20.42 2.52
C PRO A 36 9.94 -20.97 3.59
N VAL A 37 8.84 -20.28 3.89
CA VAL A 37 7.89 -20.77 4.90
C VAL A 37 6.96 -21.82 4.33
N SER A 38 6.42 -21.65 3.10
CA SER A 38 5.56 -22.66 2.47
C SER A 38 6.29 -23.99 2.27
N GLU A 39 7.53 -23.95 1.81
CA GLU A 39 8.38 -25.12 1.66
C GLU A 39 8.67 -25.81 3.01
N SER A 40 9.01 -25.03 4.04
CA SER A 40 9.27 -25.55 5.39
C SER A 40 8.04 -26.19 6.05
N LEU A 41 6.83 -25.69 5.77
CA LEU A 41 5.58 -26.22 6.31
C LEU A 41 4.95 -27.29 5.41
N GLY A 42 5.48 -27.54 4.21
CA GLY A 42 4.94 -28.50 3.26
C GLY A 42 3.56 -28.11 2.72
N VAL A 43 3.29 -26.80 2.58
CA VAL A 43 2.01 -26.27 2.10
C VAL A 43 2.20 -25.50 0.78
N LEU A 44 1.11 -25.35 0.01
CA LEU A 44 1.11 -24.55 -1.20
C LEU A 44 1.41 -23.08 -0.89
N ARG A 45 2.06 -22.38 -1.81
CA ARG A 45 2.40 -20.95 -1.69
C ARG A 45 1.13 -20.09 -1.55
N GLY A 46 0.08 -20.40 -2.30
CA GLY A 46 -1.21 -19.74 -2.18
C GLY A 46 -1.84 -19.94 -0.80
N THR A 47 -1.75 -21.17 -0.26
CA THR A 47 -2.20 -21.48 1.11
C THR A 47 -1.46 -20.64 2.15
N PHE A 48 -0.14 -20.51 2.05
CA PHE A 48 0.61 -19.67 2.97
C PHE A 48 0.32 -18.19 2.75
N ALA A 49 0.23 -17.71 1.49
CA ALA A 49 -0.04 -16.30 1.16
C ALA A 49 -1.40 -15.80 1.70
N LEU A 50 -2.35 -16.70 1.96
CA LEU A 50 -3.65 -16.38 2.56
C LEU A 50 -3.53 -15.63 3.89
N HIS A 51 -2.49 -15.88 4.70
CA HIS A 51 -2.27 -15.13 5.94
C HIS A 51 -2.06 -13.62 5.69
N ALA A 52 -1.38 -13.27 4.60
CA ALA A 52 -1.17 -11.86 4.21
C ALA A 52 -2.46 -11.23 3.64
N THR A 53 -3.23 -12.01 2.87
CA THR A 53 -4.59 -11.60 2.44
C THR A 53 -5.47 -11.28 3.63
N LEU A 54 -5.54 -12.19 4.63
CA LEU A 54 -6.32 -11.99 5.85
C LEU A 54 -5.82 -10.77 6.65
N SER A 55 -4.50 -10.55 6.71
CA SER A 55 -3.91 -9.39 7.35
C SER A 55 -4.35 -8.08 6.68
N LEU A 56 -4.28 -7.99 5.35
CA LEU A 56 -4.72 -6.80 4.62
C LEU A 56 -6.22 -6.55 4.74
N MET A 57 -7.04 -7.61 4.69
CA MET A 57 -8.50 -7.49 4.90
C MET A 57 -8.81 -7.01 6.32
N ALA A 58 -8.14 -7.56 7.33
CA ALA A 58 -8.30 -7.11 8.71
C ALA A 58 -7.88 -5.66 8.90
N THR A 59 -6.79 -5.21 8.23
CA THR A 59 -6.36 -3.81 8.20
C THR A 59 -7.45 -2.92 7.58
N ALA A 60 -8.02 -3.33 6.45
CA ALA A 60 -9.07 -2.57 5.76
C ALA A 60 -10.35 -2.46 6.61
N VAL A 61 -10.76 -3.56 7.25
CA VAL A 61 -11.91 -3.55 8.18
C VAL A 61 -11.64 -2.65 9.37
N THR A 62 -10.47 -2.76 9.99
CA THR A 62 -10.09 -1.90 11.12
C THR A 62 -10.11 -0.43 10.74
N ALA A 63 -9.63 -0.08 9.54
CA ALA A 63 -9.60 1.28 9.04
C ALA A 63 -11.00 1.95 9.00
N LEU A 64 -12.08 1.19 8.84
CA LEU A 64 -13.46 1.72 8.89
C LEU A 64 -13.84 2.22 10.29
N PHE A 65 -13.30 1.59 11.33
CA PHE A 65 -13.61 1.93 12.72
C PHE A 65 -12.66 2.94 13.34
N VAL A 66 -11.44 3.09 12.80
CA VAL A 66 -10.40 3.99 13.33
C VAL A 66 -10.88 5.43 13.51
N PRO A 67 -11.59 6.09 12.58
CA PRO A 67 -12.06 7.46 12.79
C PRO A 67 -13.01 7.58 14.00
N THR A 68 -13.83 6.55 14.25
CA THR A 68 -14.74 6.50 15.41
C THR A 68 -13.96 6.24 16.71
N LEU A 69 -12.97 5.35 16.66
CA LEU A 69 -12.11 5.06 17.82
C LEU A 69 -11.30 6.29 18.23
N MET A 70 -10.71 7.01 17.26
CA MET A 70 -9.93 8.24 17.50
C MET A 70 -10.77 9.41 18.07
N LYS A 71 -12.11 9.39 17.86
CA LYS A 71 -13.01 10.37 18.48
C LYS A 71 -13.33 10.02 19.92
N LYS A 72 -13.38 8.73 20.26
CA LYS A 72 -13.79 8.24 21.60
C LYS A 72 -12.62 8.06 22.56
N PHE A 73 -11.43 7.74 22.04
CA PHE A 73 -10.25 7.39 22.83
C PHE A 73 -9.05 8.24 22.41
N PRO A 74 -8.14 8.56 23.34
CA PRO A 74 -6.86 9.17 23.02
C PRO A 74 -6.08 8.28 22.03
N TYR A 75 -5.32 8.89 21.12
CA TYR A 75 -4.61 8.12 20.08
C TYR A 75 -3.48 7.23 20.63
N LYS A 76 -2.79 7.68 21.70
CA LYS A 76 -1.65 6.96 22.29
C LYS A 76 -1.99 5.53 22.77
N PRO A 77 -3.07 5.26 23.52
CA PRO A 77 -3.49 3.89 23.84
C PRO A 77 -3.83 3.05 22.61
N LEU A 78 -4.49 3.63 21.61
CA LEU A 78 -4.81 2.92 20.35
C LEU A 78 -3.54 2.51 19.62
N LEU A 79 -2.57 3.42 19.53
CA LEU A 79 -1.26 3.15 18.95
C LEU A 79 -0.52 2.04 19.73
N LEU A 80 -0.50 2.10 21.07
CA LEU A 80 0.15 1.11 21.89
C LEU A 80 -0.44 -0.30 21.68
N ILE A 81 -1.78 -0.41 21.70
CA ILE A 81 -2.47 -1.67 21.42
C ILE A 81 -2.12 -2.16 20.01
N GLY A 82 -2.15 -1.28 19.01
CA GLY A 82 -1.82 -1.62 17.63
C GLY A 82 -0.40 -2.15 17.48
N VAL A 83 0.58 -1.49 18.12
CA VAL A 83 1.99 -1.91 18.09
C VAL A 83 2.19 -3.24 18.82
N ILE A 84 1.60 -3.43 20.00
CA ILE A 84 1.67 -4.71 20.73
C ILE A 84 1.10 -5.85 19.88
N MET A 85 -0.05 -5.64 19.23
CA MET A 85 -0.64 -6.65 18.36
C MET A 85 0.25 -6.93 17.14
N ALA A 86 0.80 -5.92 16.48
CA ALA A 86 1.65 -6.09 15.30
C ALA A 86 2.99 -6.77 15.64
N VAL A 87 3.68 -6.31 16.69
CA VAL A 87 4.94 -6.90 17.14
C VAL A 87 4.72 -8.30 17.71
N GLY A 88 3.76 -8.46 18.61
CA GLY A 88 3.45 -9.73 19.26
C GLY A 88 3.05 -10.82 18.26
N SER A 89 2.15 -10.51 17.32
CA SER A 89 1.78 -11.47 16.27
C SER A 89 2.97 -11.84 15.37
N THR A 90 3.85 -10.88 15.06
CA THR A 90 5.04 -11.14 14.24
C THR A 90 6.05 -12.04 14.99
N ILE A 91 6.25 -11.84 16.30
CA ILE A 91 7.06 -12.76 17.13
C ILE A 91 6.45 -14.16 17.13
N LEU A 92 5.14 -14.27 17.36
CA LEU A 92 4.44 -15.56 17.40
C LEU A 92 4.45 -16.27 16.04
N MET A 93 4.49 -15.55 14.91
CA MET A 93 4.69 -16.14 13.58
C MET A 93 6.04 -16.88 13.50
N GLY A 94 7.10 -16.34 14.12
CA GLY A 94 8.41 -17.02 14.19
C GLY A 94 8.39 -18.32 15.00
N LEU A 95 7.43 -18.48 15.90
CA LEU A 95 7.22 -19.67 16.73
C LEU A 95 6.19 -20.66 16.14
N SER A 96 5.52 -20.28 15.05
CA SER A 96 4.43 -21.05 14.47
C SER A 96 4.92 -22.31 13.75
N ASN A 97 4.13 -23.40 13.84
CA ASN A 97 4.43 -24.70 13.27
C ASN A 97 3.39 -25.18 12.26
N ASN A 98 2.28 -24.48 12.10
CA ASN A 98 1.26 -24.79 11.11
C ASN A 98 0.64 -23.52 10.52
N VAL A 99 0.04 -23.65 9.34
CA VAL A 99 -0.50 -22.51 8.58
C VAL A 99 -1.69 -21.83 9.26
N MET A 100 -2.49 -22.56 10.05
CA MET A 100 -3.65 -21.98 10.75
C MET A 100 -3.22 -20.93 11.78
N GLN A 101 -2.08 -21.16 12.46
CA GLN A 101 -1.51 -20.16 13.36
C GLN A 101 -1.16 -18.86 12.61
N PHE A 102 -0.60 -18.98 11.41
CA PHE A 102 -0.32 -17.81 10.57
C PHE A 102 -1.59 -17.06 10.15
N TYR A 103 -2.71 -17.75 9.91
CA TYR A 103 -3.99 -17.10 9.58
C TYR A 103 -4.50 -16.25 10.75
N ILE A 104 -4.56 -16.83 11.94
CA ILE A 104 -4.98 -16.11 13.15
C ILE A 104 -4.05 -14.94 13.43
N LEU A 105 -2.74 -15.17 13.41
CA LEU A 105 -1.74 -14.13 13.66
C LEU A 105 -1.72 -13.08 12.55
N GLY A 106 -2.02 -13.45 11.31
CA GLY A 106 -2.22 -12.51 10.20
C GLY A 106 -3.37 -11.54 10.46
N ILE A 107 -4.52 -12.07 10.93
CA ILE A 107 -5.66 -11.21 11.30
C ILE A 107 -5.28 -10.28 12.46
N VAL A 108 -4.66 -10.80 13.52
CA VAL A 108 -4.22 -10.00 14.68
C VAL A 108 -3.25 -8.90 14.25
N ARG A 109 -2.27 -9.24 13.39
CA ARG A 109 -1.32 -8.26 12.83
C ARG A 109 -2.03 -7.20 11.99
N GLY A 110 -3.02 -7.61 11.19
CA GLY A 110 -3.79 -6.71 10.35
C GLY A 110 -4.63 -5.73 11.16
N VAL A 111 -5.32 -6.20 12.22
CA VAL A 111 -6.04 -5.33 13.16
C VAL A 111 -5.06 -4.36 13.82
N GLY A 112 -3.94 -4.88 14.34
CA GLY A 112 -2.93 -4.06 15.00
C GLY A 112 -2.36 -2.98 14.08
N SER A 113 -1.89 -3.34 12.89
CA SER A 113 -1.34 -2.39 11.92
C SER A 113 -2.38 -1.37 11.44
N GLY A 114 -3.66 -1.76 11.32
CA GLY A 114 -4.75 -0.87 10.93
C GLY A 114 -4.95 0.31 11.88
N LEU A 115 -4.63 0.15 13.17
CA LEU A 115 -4.73 1.22 14.17
C LEU A 115 -3.67 2.32 13.99
N PHE A 116 -2.62 2.09 13.20
CA PHE A 116 -1.57 3.07 12.92
C PHE A 116 -1.10 3.08 11.45
N ALA A 117 -1.93 2.58 10.53
CA ALA A 117 -1.68 2.63 9.09
C ALA A 117 -2.20 3.94 8.47
N SER A 118 -2.50 3.93 7.17
CA SER A 118 -2.80 5.12 6.37
C SER A 118 -3.93 6.00 6.91
N VAL A 119 -5.00 5.42 7.50
CA VAL A 119 -6.15 6.22 7.96
C VAL A 119 -5.81 7.14 9.13
N PRO A 120 -5.26 6.64 10.28
CA PRO A 120 -4.86 7.53 11.35
C PRO A 120 -3.74 8.50 10.93
N LEU A 121 -2.78 8.08 10.09
CA LEU A 121 -1.73 8.96 9.58
C LEU A 121 -2.34 10.16 8.83
N ASN A 122 -3.18 9.88 7.84
CA ASN A 122 -3.83 10.94 7.06
C ASN A 122 -4.74 11.82 7.92
N SER A 123 -5.43 11.26 8.92
CA SER A 123 -6.27 12.04 9.84
C SER A 123 -5.44 13.04 10.65
N ILE A 124 -4.29 12.61 11.19
CA ILE A 124 -3.39 13.49 11.94
C ILE A 124 -2.82 14.56 11.01
N ILE A 125 -2.31 14.19 9.82
CA ILE A 125 -1.75 15.16 8.87
C ILE A 125 -2.80 16.20 8.46
N THR A 126 -4.03 15.79 8.20
CA THR A 126 -5.12 16.68 7.82
C THR A 126 -5.44 17.71 8.91
N ASN A 127 -5.37 17.32 10.18
CA ASN A 127 -5.60 18.23 11.29
C ASN A 127 -4.42 19.17 11.53
N TRP A 128 -3.19 18.69 11.32
CA TRP A 128 -1.97 19.44 11.64
C TRP A 128 -1.45 20.33 10.51
N PHE A 129 -1.87 20.10 9.24
CA PHE A 129 -1.35 20.81 8.06
C PHE A 129 -2.48 21.35 7.19
N VAL A 130 -2.61 22.67 7.12
CA VAL A 130 -3.42 23.38 6.12
C VAL A 130 -2.57 23.71 4.91
N ASP A 131 -1.41 24.35 5.12
CA ASP A 131 -0.40 24.60 4.11
C ASP A 131 0.53 23.36 4.01
N LYS A 132 1.06 23.07 2.82
CA LYS A 132 1.96 21.94 2.53
C LYS A 132 1.40 20.56 2.90
N HIS A 133 0.08 20.41 3.00
CA HIS A 133 -0.58 19.13 3.32
C HIS A 133 -0.14 18.00 2.39
N GLY A 134 -0.10 18.25 1.07
CA GLY A 134 0.34 17.25 0.08
C GLY A 134 1.79 16.83 0.29
N LEU A 135 2.69 17.76 0.59
CA LEU A 135 4.10 17.47 0.88
C LEU A 135 4.24 16.63 2.16
N ALA A 136 3.56 17.00 3.23
CA ALA A 136 3.56 16.28 4.50
C ALA A 136 3.07 14.84 4.33
N THR A 137 1.96 14.64 3.62
CA THR A 137 1.40 13.33 3.29
C THR A 137 2.38 12.50 2.44
N SER A 138 2.96 13.11 1.41
CA SER A 138 3.90 12.43 0.52
C SER A 138 5.16 11.97 1.27
N ILE A 139 5.72 12.81 2.13
CA ILE A 139 6.89 12.45 2.96
C ILE A 139 6.53 11.27 3.87
N ALA A 140 5.46 11.37 4.67
CA ALA A 140 5.08 10.34 5.63
C ALA A 140 4.83 8.99 4.95
N LEU A 141 4.08 8.97 3.84
CA LEU A 141 3.73 7.72 3.15
C LEU A 141 4.87 7.15 2.29
N SER A 142 5.83 7.96 1.85
CA SER A 142 7.00 7.48 1.10
C SER A 142 7.90 6.57 1.93
N PHE A 143 7.92 6.73 3.25
CA PHE A 143 8.69 5.86 4.15
C PHE A 143 8.20 4.41 4.15
N SER A 144 6.95 4.15 3.75
CA SER A 144 6.48 2.77 3.53
C SER A 144 7.21 2.09 2.37
N GLY A 145 7.47 2.82 1.29
CA GLY A 145 8.27 2.33 0.16
C GLY A 145 9.74 2.15 0.54
N LEU A 146 10.32 3.15 1.22
CA LEU A 146 11.70 3.11 1.69
C LEU A 146 11.94 1.92 2.63
N ALA A 147 11.04 1.70 3.60
CA ALA A 147 11.13 0.55 4.50
C ALA A 147 11.02 -0.79 3.74
N GLY A 148 10.10 -0.92 2.78
CA GLY A 148 10.02 -2.11 1.92
C GLY A 148 11.31 -2.36 1.14
N ALA A 149 11.91 -1.29 0.58
CA ALA A 149 13.13 -1.37 -0.20
C ALA A 149 14.35 -1.81 0.63
N VAL A 150 14.47 -1.29 1.85
CA VAL A 150 15.62 -1.59 2.74
C VAL A 150 15.40 -2.91 3.48
N CYS A 151 14.19 -3.17 3.97
CA CYS A 151 13.93 -4.31 4.83
C CYS A 151 13.88 -5.63 4.06
N SER A 152 13.43 -5.64 2.79
CA SER A 152 13.32 -6.90 2.03
C SER A 152 14.66 -7.61 1.84
N PRO A 153 15.75 -6.96 1.39
CA PRO A 153 17.07 -7.60 1.31
C PRO A 153 17.61 -8.03 2.68
N LEU A 154 17.38 -7.18 3.72
CA LEU A 154 17.85 -7.47 5.07
C LEU A 154 17.16 -8.72 5.63
N ILE A 155 15.84 -8.81 5.53
CA ILE A 155 15.06 -9.98 5.95
C ILE A 155 15.50 -11.22 5.15
N THR A 156 15.68 -11.09 3.83
CA THR A 156 16.12 -12.22 2.99
C THR A 156 17.50 -12.72 3.40
N SER A 157 18.45 -11.84 3.70
CA SER A 157 19.78 -12.21 4.21
C SER A 157 19.66 -12.99 5.51
N PHE A 158 18.79 -12.57 6.44
CA PHE A 158 18.55 -13.29 7.68
C PHE A 158 17.85 -14.63 7.46
N ILE A 159 16.90 -14.72 6.53
CA ILE A 159 16.27 -16.01 6.17
C ILE A 159 17.33 -16.98 5.66
N THR A 160 18.23 -16.54 4.82
CA THR A 160 19.27 -17.38 4.21
C THR A 160 20.31 -17.83 5.25
N SER A 161 20.69 -16.96 6.19
CA SER A 161 21.75 -17.22 7.15
C SER A 161 21.26 -17.94 8.42
N TYR A 162 20.04 -17.61 8.90
CA TYR A 162 19.54 -18.04 10.21
C TYR A 162 18.16 -18.69 10.16
N GLY A 163 17.58 -18.82 8.97
CA GLY A 163 16.24 -19.36 8.76
C GLY A 163 15.12 -18.35 8.97
N TRP A 164 13.94 -18.67 8.43
CA TRP A 164 12.79 -17.78 8.42
C TRP A 164 12.21 -17.47 9.82
N ARG A 165 12.36 -18.38 10.77
CA ARG A 165 11.89 -18.18 12.16
C ARG A 165 12.64 -17.01 12.81
N THR A 166 13.96 -17.01 12.71
CA THR A 166 14.80 -15.92 13.24
C THR A 166 14.55 -14.60 12.53
N ALA A 167 14.27 -14.65 11.23
CA ALA A 167 13.93 -13.46 10.44
C ALA A 167 12.60 -12.81 10.91
N TYR A 168 11.62 -13.57 11.41
CA TYR A 168 10.41 -13.00 12.03
C TYR A 168 10.73 -12.21 13.31
N PHE A 169 11.67 -12.67 14.15
CA PHE A 169 12.10 -11.91 15.33
C PHE A 169 12.81 -10.62 14.94
N LEU A 170 13.66 -10.65 13.90
CA LEU A 170 14.23 -9.43 13.33
C LEU A 170 13.13 -8.48 12.84
N THR A 171 12.15 -8.99 12.09
CA THR A 171 11.04 -8.18 11.58
C THR A 171 10.24 -7.53 12.71
N ALA A 172 9.96 -8.27 13.78
CA ALA A 172 9.30 -7.75 14.97
C ALA A 172 10.12 -6.64 15.65
N ALA A 173 11.45 -6.83 15.77
CA ALA A 173 12.35 -5.82 16.31
C ALA A 173 12.35 -4.55 15.44
N MET A 174 12.37 -4.68 14.11
CA MET A 174 12.33 -3.54 13.19
C MET A 174 11.01 -2.76 13.34
N ILE A 175 9.85 -3.43 13.43
CA ILE A 175 8.55 -2.80 13.70
C ILE A 175 8.63 -2.02 15.03
N GLY A 176 9.14 -2.65 16.10
CA GLY A 176 9.30 -2.01 17.40
C GLY A 176 10.16 -0.77 17.34
N ILE A 177 11.37 -0.87 16.80
CA ILE A 177 12.32 0.25 16.71
C ILE A 177 11.71 1.44 15.96
N CYS A 178 11.05 1.21 14.83
CA CYS A 178 10.42 2.27 14.06
C CYS A 178 9.22 2.92 14.78
N THR A 179 8.55 2.21 15.69
CA THR A 179 7.37 2.72 16.42
C THR A 179 7.68 3.32 17.78
N ILE A 180 8.81 2.97 18.43
CA ILE A 180 9.20 3.48 19.75
C ILE A 180 9.14 5.01 19.84
N PRO A 181 9.71 5.81 18.90
CA PRO A 181 9.65 7.27 19.00
C PRO A 181 8.22 7.80 19.06
N ALA A 182 7.33 7.19 18.27
CA ALA A 182 5.91 7.55 18.27
C ALA A 182 5.20 7.13 19.58
N LEU A 183 5.54 6.00 20.18
CA LEU A 183 4.97 5.56 21.46
C LEU A 183 5.38 6.46 22.62
N LEU A 184 6.58 7.02 22.58
CA LEU A 184 7.09 7.93 23.62
C LEU A 184 6.50 9.34 23.49
N TYR A 185 6.03 9.73 22.31
CA TYR A 185 5.50 11.06 22.06
C TYR A 185 4.13 11.29 22.73
N PRO A 186 3.89 12.47 23.33
CA PRO A 186 2.59 12.83 23.90
C PRO A 186 1.63 13.25 22.79
N TRP A 187 0.93 12.30 22.18
CA TRP A 187 0.07 12.55 21.04
C TRP A 187 -1.12 13.45 21.37
N THR A 188 -1.29 14.47 20.52
CA THR A 188 -2.53 15.23 20.39
C THR A 188 -3.05 15.08 18.96
N ILE A 189 -4.34 14.83 18.80
CA ILE A 189 -4.94 14.60 17.46
C ILE A 189 -5.01 15.91 16.69
N THR A 190 -5.20 17.02 17.43
CA THR A 190 -5.27 18.36 16.85
C THR A 190 -4.23 19.28 17.47
N PRO A 191 -3.65 20.22 16.70
CA PRO A 191 -2.60 21.11 17.19
C PRO A 191 -3.08 22.04 18.31
N GLU A 192 -4.37 22.40 18.36
CA GLU A 192 -4.97 23.27 19.38
C GLU A 192 -4.80 22.67 20.78
N GLN A 193 -4.88 21.34 20.92
CA GLN A 193 -4.65 20.64 22.19
C GLN A 193 -3.23 20.85 22.74
N SER A 194 -2.30 21.25 21.86
CA SER A 194 -0.88 21.57 22.22
C SER A 194 -0.61 23.08 22.20
N GLY A 195 -1.64 23.93 22.13
CA GLY A 195 -1.50 25.37 22.06
C GLY A 195 -0.92 25.88 20.73
N LEU A 196 -0.99 25.10 19.67
CA LEU A 196 -0.53 25.43 18.33
C LEU A 196 -1.72 25.63 17.38
N LEU A 197 -1.49 26.32 16.27
CA LEU A 197 -2.41 26.33 15.13
C LEU A 197 -1.95 25.32 14.08
N PRO A 198 -2.84 24.81 13.22
CA PRO A 198 -2.42 24.02 12.07
C PRO A 198 -1.36 24.76 11.24
N TYR A 199 -0.41 24.03 10.65
CA TYR A 199 0.69 24.61 9.88
C TYR A 199 0.16 25.43 8.71
N GLY A 200 0.46 26.74 8.69
CA GLY A 200 0.02 27.68 7.66
C GLY A 200 -1.39 28.25 7.85
N ALA A 201 -2.10 27.93 8.93
CA ALA A 201 -3.40 28.56 9.20
C ALA A 201 -3.25 30.01 9.66
N GLU A 202 -3.98 30.94 9.05
CA GLU A 202 -3.95 32.37 9.39
C GLU A 202 -5.01 32.76 10.42
N ALA A 203 -6.06 31.97 10.60
CA ALA A 203 -7.09 32.03 11.65
C ALA A 203 -8.01 30.81 11.57
N PRO A 204 -8.81 30.48 12.61
CA PRO A 204 -9.79 29.40 12.50
C PRO A 204 -10.85 29.77 11.45
N LYS A 205 -10.74 29.22 10.25
CA LYS A 205 -11.83 29.30 9.26
C LYS A 205 -12.89 28.30 9.71
N GLU A 206 -14.08 28.83 10.08
CA GLU A 206 -15.28 28.00 10.18
C GLU A 206 -15.44 27.21 8.89
N GLN A 207 -15.21 25.92 8.95
CA GLN A 207 -15.53 25.04 7.83
C GLN A 207 -17.06 24.96 7.76
N LYS A 208 -17.68 25.74 6.89
CA LYS A 208 -19.07 25.56 6.51
C LYS A 208 -19.21 24.13 5.99
N GLN A 209 -19.87 23.27 6.75
CA GLN A 209 -20.31 21.96 6.29
C GLN A 209 -21.28 22.20 5.13
N LYS A 210 -20.79 22.02 3.90
CA LYS A 210 -21.68 21.98 2.73
C LYS A 210 -22.55 20.74 2.86
N GLU A 211 -23.85 20.91 2.71
CA GLU A 211 -24.82 19.81 2.68
C GLU A 211 -24.40 18.74 1.68
N LYS A 212 -24.25 17.49 2.16
CA LYS A 212 -23.90 16.36 1.31
C LYS A 212 -25.11 16.00 0.46
N LYS A 213 -25.14 16.37 -0.83
CA LYS A 213 -26.10 15.82 -1.78
C LYS A 213 -25.92 14.30 -1.81
N LYS A 214 -27.02 13.53 -1.76
CA LYS A 214 -26.97 12.06 -1.88
C LYS A 214 -26.47 11.69 -3.26
N PHE A 215 -25.30 11.05 -3.34
CA PHE A 215 -24.74 10.54 -4.58
C PHE A 215 -25.48 9.29 -5.03
N ASN A 216 -25.80 9.21 -6.31
CA ASN A 216 -26.39 8.00 -6.88
C ASN A 216 -25.28 7.02 -7.26
N TYR A 217 -25.10 5.96 -6.47
CA TYR A 217 -24.09 4.92 -6.68
C TYR A 217 -24.43 3.97 -7.85
N PHE A 218 -25.68 3.97 -8.37
CA PHE A 218 -26.10 3.10 -9.47
C PHE A 218 -25.77 3.66 -10.87
N GLN A 219 -24.83 4.61 -10.95
CA GLN A 219 -24.33 5.10 -12.24
C GLN A 219 -23.34 4.10 -12.85
N LEU A 220 -23.52 3.79 -14.15
CA LEU A 220 -22.60 2.89 -14.87
C LEU A 220 -21.14 3.34 -14.79
N THR A 221 -20.88 4.65 -14.83
CA THR A 221 -19.55 5.24 -14.65
C THR A 221 -18.89 4.84 -13.33
N PHE A 222 -19.67 4.78 -12.24
CA PHE A 222 -19.17 4.37 -10.92
C PHE A 222 -18.81 2.86 -10.90
N PHE A 223 -19.65 2.01 -11.47
CA PHE A 223 -19.37 0.57 -11.58
C PHE A 223 -18.15 0.29 -12.44
N LEU A 224 -18.01 0.97 -13.57
CA LEU A 224 -16.83 0.81 -14.45
C LEU A 224 -15.55 1.25 -13.73
N LEU A 225 -15.59 2.34 -12.96
CA LEU A 225 -14.43 2.77 -12.15
C LEU A 225 -14.13 1.78 -11.02
N ALA A 226 -15.14 1.20 -10.37
CA ALA A 226 -14.96 0.17 -9.35
C ALA A 226 -14.32 -1.10 -9.93
N ILE A 227 -14.79 -1.59 -11.09
CA ILE A 227 -14.19 -2.73 -11.80
C ILE A 227 -12.74 -2.42 -12.18
N MET A 228 -12.48 -1.25 -12.78
CA MET A 228 -11.14 -0.80 -13.12
C MET A 228 -10.22 -0.77 -11.89
N THR A 229 -10.71 -0.24 -10.77
CA THR A 229 -9.95 -0.18 -9.52
C THR A 229 -9.63 -1.58 -9.01
N PHE A 230 -10.60 -2.49 -8.98
CA PHE A 230 -10.39 -3.87 -8.56
C PHE A 230 -9.32 -4.57 -9.41
N LEU A 231 -9.47 -4.54 -10.75
CA LEU A 231 -8.52 -5.15 -11.67
C LEU A 231 -7.12 -4.53 -11.52
N HIS A 232 -7.04 -3.19 -11.42
CA HIS A 232 -5.77 -2.50 -11.26
C HIS A 232 -5.06 -2.91 -9.97
N THR A 233 -5.77 -2.91 -8.86
CA THR A 233 -5.16 -3.21 -7.55
C THR A 233 -4.88 -4.69 -7.36
N SER A 234 -5.56 -5.58 -8.09
CA SER A 234 -5.22 -7.00 -8.13
C SER A 234 -3.83 -7.26 -8.74
N ILE A 235 -3.30 -6.36 -9.56
CA ILE A 235 -1.94 -6.49 -10.10
C ILE A 235 -0.88 -6.19 -9.04
N THR A 236 -1.19 -5.45 -7.98
CA THR A 236 -0.20 -5.08 -6.94
C THR A 236 0.39 -6.29 -6.23
N GLY A 237 -0.35 -7.41 -6.15
CA GLY A 237 0.13 -8.67 -5.59
C GLY A 237 1.35 -9.24 -6.30
N VAL A 238 1.54 -8.92 -7.57
CA VAL A 238 2.71 -9.35 -8.36
C VAL A 238 4.02 -8.98 -7.66
N SER A 239 4.10 -7.80 -7.04
CA SER A 239 5.31 -7.34 -6.34
C SER A 239 5.75 -8.29 -5.22
N GLN A 240 4.80 -8.87 -4.49
CA GLN A 240 5.08 -9.79 -3.38
C GLN A 240 5.54 -11.17 -3.87
N HIS A 241 5.26 -11.52 -5.12
CA HIS A 241 5.68 -12.78 -5.73
C HIS A 241 6.97 -12.66 -6.57
N LEU A 242 7.55 -11.45 -6.73
CA LEU A 242 8.82 -11.26 -7.46
C LEU A 242 9.98 -12.03 -6.84
N SER A 243 10.02 -12.16 -5.51
CA SER A 243 11.03 -12.98 -4.83
C SER A 243 10.90 -14.46 -5.19
N GLY A 244 9.67 -14.99 -5.17
CA GLY A 244 9.39 -16.36 -5.61
C GLY A 244 9.65 -16.58 -7.10
N TYR A 245 9.35 -15.58 -7.94
CA TYR A 245 9.64 -15.62 -9.37
C TYR A 245 11.15 -15.76 -9.63
N ALA A 246 11.98 -14.94 -9.00
CA ALA A 246 13.43 -15.02 -9.19
C ALA A 246 13.97 -16.41 -8.82
N VAL A 247 13.52 -16.98 -7.70
CA VAL A 247 13.90 -18.33 -7.25
C VAL A 247 13.42 -19.40 -8.25
N SER A 248 12.19 -19.27 -8.77
CA SER A 248 11.66 -20.22 -9.77
C SER A 248 12.40 -20.20 -11.11
N MET A 249 13.09 -19.08 -11.41
CA MET A 249 13.97 -18.94 -12.59
C MET A 249 15.43 -19.38 -12.30
N GLY A 250 15.70 -20.01 -11.15
CA GLY A 250 17.02 -20.46 -10.73
C GLY A 250 17.96 -19.34 -10.25
N MET A 251 17.44 -18.15 -9.96
CA MET A 251 18.24 -17.03 -9.46
C MET A 251 18.36 -17.09 -7.93
N ALA A 252 19.34 -16.39 -7.38
CA ALA A 252 19.50 -16.25 -5.94
C ALA A 252 18.28 -15.52 -5.32
N ALA A 253 17.89 -15.91 -4.11
CA ALA A 253 16.80 -15.24 -3.37
C ALA A 253 17.07 -13.74 -3.15
N SER A 254 18.35 -13.35 -3.03
CA SER A 254 18.79 -11.96 -2.97
C SER A 254 18.41 -11.15 -4.23
N THR A 255 18.43 -11.76 -5.41
CA THR A 255 17.98 -11.13 -6.67
C THR A 255 16.49 -10.76 -6.57
N GLY A 256 15.65 -11.68 -6.12
CA GLY A 256 14.23 -11.44 -5.93
C GLY A 256 13.93 -10.36 -4.87
N ALA A 257 14.67 -10.34 -3.77
CA ALA A 257 14.57 -9.30 -2.77
C ALA A 257 14.98 -7.93 -3.33
N THR A 258 16.02 -7.88 -4.16
CA THR A 258 16.44 -6.65 -4.84
C THR A 258 15.41 -6.18 -5.86
N MET A 259 14.74 -7.08 -6.61
CA MET A 259 13.62 -6.73 -7.48
C MET A 259 12.48 -6.07 -6.69
N LEU A 260 12.13 -6.60 -5.51
CA LEU A 260 11.13 -5.99 -4.64
C LEU A 260 11.59 -4.60 -4.16
N SER A 261 12.85 -4.43 -3.80
CA SER A 261 13.43 -3.14 -3.43
C SER A 261 13.35 -2.13 -4.59
N MET A 262 13.71 -2.54 -5.81
CA MET A 262 13.59 -1.70 -7.01
C MET A 262 12.14 -1.28 -7.27
N THR A 263 11.18 -2.20 -7.08
CA THR A 263 9.74 -1.89 -7.17
C THR A 263 9.33 -0.82 -6.15
N MET A 264 9.84 -0.88 -4.92
CA MET A 264 9.52 0.11 -3.88
C MET A 264 10.15 1.47 -4.16
N LEU A 265 11.36 1.52 -4.72
CA LEU A 265 11.97 2.77 -5.20
C LEU A 265 11.19 3.36 -6.38
N GLY A 266 10.77 2.52 -7.32
CA GLY A 266 9.90 2.91 -8.43
C GLY A 266 8.53 3.43 -7.96
N ASN A 267 7.97 2.86 -6.90
CA ASN A 267 6.74 3.34 -6.25
C ASN A 267 6.89 4.81 -5.79
N ILE A 268 8.00 5.16 -5.16
CA ILE A 268 8.26 6.53 -4.70
C ILE A 268 8.37 7.47 -5.92
N ALA A 269 9.20 7.12 -6.89
CA ALA A 269 9.45 7.94 -8.08
C ALA A 269 8.18 8.15 -8.91
N SER A 270 7.41 7.09 -9.14
CA SER A 270 6.22 7.13 -10.00
C SER A 270 5.08 7.99 -9.43
N LYS A 271 4.97 8.11 -8.10
CA LYS A 271 3.99 9.01 -7.45
C LYS A 271 4.26 10.48 -7.75
N LEU A 272 5.52 10.87 -7.86
CA LEU A 272 5.88 12.23 -8.27
C LEU A 272 5.58 12.45 -9.76
N VAL A 273 5.91 11.45 -10.58
CA VAL A 273 5.71 11.52 -12.04
C VAL A 273 4.22 11.60 -12.39
N ILE A 274 3.34 10.78 -11.77
CA ILE A 274 1.90 10.82 -12.09
C ILE A 274 1.26 12.16 -11.70
N GLY A 275 1.70 12.77 -10.61
CA GLY A 275 1.26 14.10 -10.21
C GLY A 275 1.58 15.13 -11.28
N ALA A 276 2.85 15.23 -11.69
CA ALA A 276 3.30 16.17 -12.73
C ALA A 276 2.62 15.90 -14.08
N LEU A 277 2.44 14.64 -14.47
CA LEU A 277 1.71 14.29 -15.70
C LEU A 277 0.23 14.67 -15.62
N SER A 278 -0.41 14.51 -14.45
CA SER A 278 -1.80 14.88 -14.24
C SER A 278 -2.00 16.40 -14.35
N ASP A 279 -1.10 17.18 -13.80
CA ASP A 279 -1.15 18.64 -13.87
C ASP A 279 -0.98 19.13 -15.32
N LYS A 280 -0.13 18.48 -16.12
CA LYS A 280 0.17 18.88 -17.49
C LYS A 280 -0.83 18.35 -18.51
N PHE A 281 -1.27 17.11 -18.41
CA PHE A 281 -2.05 16.40 -19.44
C PHE A 281 -3.43 15.95 -18.99
N GLY A 282 -3.76 16.17 -17.71
CA GLY A 282 -4.99 15.73 -17.06
C GLY A 282 -4.93 14.28 -16.53
N PRO A 283 -5.85 13.95 -15.58
CA PRO A 283 -5.82 12.69 -14.85
C PRO A 283 -5.93 11.44 -15.72
N VAL A 284 -6.77 11.49 -16.75
CA VAL A 284 -7.01 10.35 -17.67
C VAL A 284 -5.74 9.95 -18.40
N LYS A 285 -5.08 10.93 -19.05
CA LYS A 285 -3.85 10.67 -19.80
C LYS A 285 -2.71 10.26 -18.88
N ALA A 286 -2.60 10.85 -17.69
CA ALA A 286 -1.59 10.50 -16.70
C ALA A 286 -1.74 9.04 -16.25
N CYS A 287 -2.95 8.58 -15.94
CA CYS A 287 -3.20 7.20 -15.55
C CYS A 287 -2.89 6.22 -16.69
N ILE A 288 -3.32 6.51 -17.92
CA ILE A 288 -3.04 5.68 -19.10
C ILE A 288 -1.53 5.57 -19.32
N SER A 289 -0.77 6.68 -19.22
CA SER A 289 0.69 6.67 -19.38
C SER A 289 1.38 5.77 -18.34
N MET A 290 0.93 5.81 -17.09
CA MET A 290 1.46 4.95 -16.03
C MET A 290 1.11 3.47 -16.24
N ILE A 291 -0.10 3.18 -16.76
CA ILE A 291 -0.51 1.81 -17.11
C ILE A 291 0.35 1.28 -18.26
N VAL A 292 0.60 2.06 -19.31
CA VAL A 292 1.50 1.70 -20.41
C VAL A 292 2.91 1.43 -19.90
N LEU A 293 3.43 2.29 -19.02
CA LEU A 293 4.73 2.09 -18.39
C LEU A 293 4.78 0.76 -17.61
N ASN A 294 3.69 0.41 -16.93
CA ASN A 294 3.60 -0.85 -16.19
C ASN A 294 3.54 -2.06 -17.11
N ILE A 295 2.85 -2.01 -18.25
CA ILE A 295 2.87 -3.06 -19.27
C ILE A 295 4.30 -3.27 -19.78
N ILE A 296 5.02 -2.19 -20.11
CA ILE A 296 6.43 -2.27 -20.53
C ILE A 296 7.26 -2.95 -19.43
N SER A 297 7.05 -2.60 -18.17
CA SER A 297 7.78 -3.20 -17.05
C SER A 297 7.58 -4.71 -16.97
N LEU A 298 6.35 -5.19 -17.11
CA LEU A 298 6.02 -6.62 -17.07
C LEU A 298 6.70 -7.37 -18.22
N VAL A 299 6.69 -6.80 -19.43
CA VAL A 299 7.39 -7.36 -20.59
C VAL A 299 8.90 -7.44 -20.34
N LEU A 300 9.51 -6.39 -19.78
CA LEU A 300 10.94 -6.38 -19.43
C LEU A 300 11.29 -7.45 -18.39
N ILE A 301 10.43 -7.67 -17.38
CA ILE A 301 10.64 -8.72 -16.38
C ILE A 301 10.58 -10.10 -17.03
N ILE A 302 9.60 -10.35 -17.90
CA ILE A 302 9.46 -11.64 -18.61
C ILE A 302 10.69 -11.89 -19.48
N ILE A 303 11.07 -10.95 -20.36
CA ILE A 303 12.21 -11.09 -21.27
C ILE A 303 13.51 -11.24 -20.46
N GLY A 304 13.69 -10.41 -19.43
CA GLY A 304 14.88 -10.48 -18.57
C GLY A 304 15.00 -11.82 -17.85
N GLY A 305 13.88 -12.43 -17.45
CA GLY A 305 13.86 -13.78 -16.87
C GLY A 305 14.25 -14.86 -17.86
N GLN A 306 13.65 -14.84 -19.05
CA GLN A 306 13.93 -15.83 -20.10
C GLN A 306 15.38 -15.76 -20.62
N MET A 307 15.95 -14.56 -20.68
CA MET A 307 17.33 -14.32 -21.14
C MET A 307 18.37 -14.35 -20.01
N ASN A 308 17.97 -14.60 -18.76
CA ASN A 308 18.83 -14.50 -17.57
C ASN A 308 19.54 -13.14 -17.43
N MET A 309 18.89 -12.05 -17.89
CA MET A 309 19.44 -10.70 -17.83
C MET A 309 18.96 -9.99 -16.56
N VAL A 310 19.72 -10.10 -15.47
CA VAL A 310 19.40 -9.51 -14.16
C VAL A 310 19.14 -8.00 -14.25
N LEU A 311 19.97 -7.26 -15.02
CA LEU A 311 19.80 -5.82 -15.19
C LEU A 311 18.42 -5.46 -15.78
N LEU A 312 17.97 -6.23 -16.78
CA LEU A 312 16.68 -5.99 -17.42
C LEU A 312 15.52 -6.23 -16.46
N GLN A 313 15.65 -7.25 -15.59
CA GLN A 313 14.68 -7.51 -14.52
C GLN A 313 14.66 -6.40 -13.48
N MET A 314 15.82 -5.84 -13.10
CA MET A 314 15.90 -4.74 -12.14
C MET A 314 15.24 -3.46 -12.69
N VAL A 315 15.50 -3.13 -13.97
CA VAL A 315 14.84 -2.02 -14.65
C VAL A 315 13.33 -2.27 -14.74
N GLY A 316 12.92 -3.47 -15.14
CA GLY A 316 11.51 -3.86 -15.15
C GLY A 316 10.87 -3.73 -13.77
N ALA A 317 11.51 -4.25 -12.73
CA ALA A 317 11.01 -4.15 -11.35
C ALA A 317 10.88 -2.70 -10.87
N PHE A 318 11.84 -1.83 -11.18
CA PHE A 318 11.75 -0.41 -10.88
C PHE A 318 10.56 0.24 -11.57
N LEU A 319 10.38 0.02 -12.86
CA LEU A 319 9.24 0.55 -13.63
C LEU A 319 7.91 -0.04 -13.16
N PHE A 320 7.90 -1.29 -12.64
CA PHE A 320 6.70 -1.92 -12.05
C PHE A 320 6.17 -1.12 -10.85
N GLY A 321 7.01 -0.38 -10.15
CA GLY A 321 6.60 0.53 -9.09
C GLY A 321 5.52 1.54 -9.52
N SER A 322 5.35 1.80 -10.81
CA SER A 322 4.29 2.66 -11.37
C SER A 322 2.88 2.15 -11.05
N ILE A 323 2.67 0.86 -10.74
CA ILE A 323 1.40 0.30 -10.32
C ILE A 323 0.85 1.01 -9.08
N TYR A 324 1.72 1.34 -8.12
CA TYR A 324 1.35 1.99 -6.88
C TYR A 324 0.96 3.46 -7.08
N SER A 325 1.48 4.13 -8.11
CA SER A 325 1.14 5.52 -8.39
C SER A 325 -0.30 5.68 -8.87
N VAL A 326 -0.77 4.78 -9.75
CA VAL A 326 -2.17 4.77 -10.18
C VAL A 326 -3.07 4.36 -9.02
N GLY A 327 -2.69 3.34 -8.23
CA GLY A 327 -3.45 2.91 -7.05
C GLY A 327 -3.63 4.02 -6.01
N ALA A 328 -2.54 4.67 -5.60
CA ALA A 328 -2.58 5.65 -4.51
C ALA A 328 -3.03 7.05 -4.96
N VAL A 329 -2.63 7.49 -6.16
CA VAL A 329 -2.85 8.86 -6.65
C VAL A 329 -3.83 8.88 -7.82
N GLY A 330 -3.62 8.01 -8.82
CA GLY A 330 -4.40 8.02 -10.04
C GLY A 330 -5.88 7.76 -9.83
N ILE A 331 -6.24 6.75 -9.02
CA ILE A 331 -7.64 6.41 -8.71
C ILE A 331 -8.33 7.58 -7.98
N ALA A 332 -7.64 8.25 -7.06
CA ALA A 332 -8.17 9.44 -6.39
C ALA A 332 -8.40 10.59 -7.38
N LEU A 333 -7.44 10.83 -8.27
CA LEU A 333 -7.56 11.86 -9.33
C LEU A 333 -8.71 11.56 -10.30
N LEU A 334 -8.86 10.31 -10.75
CA LEU A 334 -9.96 9.87 -11.61
C LEU A 334 -11.31 9.99 -10.90
N THR A 335 -11.40 9.59 -9.64
CA THR A 335 -12.62 9.73 -8.82
C THR A 335 -13.03 11.19 -8.71
N LYS A 336 -12.09 12.08 -8.41
CA LYS A 336 -12.34 13.54 -8.34
C LYS A 336 -12.73 14.11 -9.70
N HIS A 337 -12.08 13.65 -10.76
CA HIS A 337 -12.34 14.13 -12.14
C HIS A 337 -13.73 13.75 -12.64
N PHE A 338 -14.17 12.51 -12.39
CA PHE A 338 -15.44 11.99 -12.90
C PHE A 338 -16.65 12.35 -12.05
N PHE A 339 -16.48 12.49 -10.72
CA PHE A 339 -17.61 12.70 -9.80
C PHE A 339 -17.58 14.05 -9.06
N GLY A 340 -16.57 14.88 -9.33
CA GLY A 340 -16.41 16.20 -8.72
C GLY A 340 -15.97 16.16 -7.26
N THR A 341 -15.61 17.34 -6.74
CA THR A 341 -15.13 17.48 -5.35
C THR A 341 -16.21 17.22 -4.31
N GLU A 342 -17.48 17.53 -4.62
CA GLU A 342 -18.61 17.36 -3.69
C GLU A 342 -18.89 15.90 -3.37
N ASN A 343 -18.79 15.01 -4.37
CA ASN A 343 -19.06 13.57 -4.23
C ASN A 343 -17.80 12.75 -3.94
N PHE A 344 -16.61 13.37 -4.02
CA PHE A 344 -15.33 12.68 -3.92
C PHE A 344 -15.22 11.79 -2.68
N SER A 345 -15.48 12.33 -1.49
CA SER A 345 -15.32 11.58 -0.24
C SER A 345 -16.21 10.35 -0.17
N SER A 346 -17.47 10.47 -0.61
CA SER A 346 -18.43 9.37 -0.59
C SER A 346 -18.08 8.28 -1.61
N CYS A 347 -17.70 8.68 -2.83
CA CYS A 347 -17.28 7.74 -3.88
C CYS A 347 -15.95 7.06 -3.53
N PHE A 348 -14.97 7.85 -3.08
CA PHE A 348 -13.63 7.36 -2.82
C PHE A 348 -13.56 6.38 -1.65
N SER A 349 -14.46 6.49 -0.65
CA SER A 349 -14.55 5.51 0.43
C SER A 349 -14.91 4.11 -0.08
N ILE A 350 -15.89 3.98 -0.99
CA ILE A 350 -16.29 2.70 -1.56
C ILE A 350 -15.21 2.20 -2.54
N ILE A 351 -14.68 3.08 -3.37
CA ILE A 351 -13.58 2.74 -4.30
C ILE A 351 -12.35 2.26 -3.52
N GLY A 352 -12.02 2.87 -2.39
CA GLY A 352 -10.93 2.44 -1.50
C GLY A 352 -11.15 1.05 -0.89
N PHE A 353 -12.41 0.71 -0.57
CA PHE A 353 -12.75 -0.64 -0.13
C PHE A 353 -12.56 -1.66 -1.26
N VAL A 354 -13.05 -1.37 -2.47
CA VAL A 354 -12.85 -2.20 -3.66
C VAL A 354 -11.34 -2.37 -3.96
N GLN A 355 -10.56 -1.31 -3.81
CA GLN A 355 -9.11 -1.34 -3.92
C GLN A 355 -8.46 -2.33 -2.95
N SER A 356 -8.92 -2.33 -1.69
CA SER A 356 -8.42 -3.25 -0.67
C SER A 356 -8.77 -4.70 -0.99
N LEU A 357 -9.98 -4.96 -1.53
CA LEU A 357 -10.38 -6.30 -1.96
C LEU A 357 -9.50 -6.81 -3.11
N GLY A 358 -9.23 -5.98 -4.12
CA GLY A 358 -8.37 -6.36 -5.24
C GLY A 358 -6.95 -6.70 -4.79
N SER A 359 -6.33 -5.80 -4.02
CA SER A 359 -4.96 -5.98 -3.56
C SER A 359 -4.79 -7.16 -2.61
N SER A 360 -5.72 -7.40 -1.70
CA SER A 360 -5.63 -8.50 -0.74
C SER A 360 -5.84 -9.87 -1.39
N SER A 361 -6.87 -10.01 -2.26
CA SER A 361 -7.18 -11.29 -2.91
C SER A 361 -6.08 -11.74 -3.86
N SER A 362 -5.39 -10.82 -4.53
CA SER A 362 -4.34 -11.14 -5.49
C SER A 362 -3.15 -11.90 -4.89
N LEU A 363 -2.82 -11.68 -3.62
CA LEU A 363 -1.72 -12.35 -2.96
C LEU A 363 -1.90 -13.88 -2.95
N THR A 364 -3.08 -14.33 -2.55
CA THR A 364 -3.44 -15.75 -2.52
C THR A 364 -3.63 -16.31 -3.92
N LEU A 365 -4.35 -15.59 -4.79
CA LEU A 365 -4.67 -16.06 -6.15
C LEU A 365 -3.41 -16.26 -7.00
N ILE A 366 -2.43 -15.37 -6.91
CA ILE A 366 -1.14 -15.51 -7.62
C ILE A 366 -0.36 -16.71 -7.06
N GLY A 367 -0.39 -16.92 -5.75
CA GLY A 367 0.25 -18.11 -5.15
C GLY A 367 -0.33 -19.40 -5.70
N TYR A 368 -1.66 -19.56 -5.71
CA TYR A 368 -2.32 -20.72 -6.30
C TYR A 368 -2.11 -20.84 -7.81
N LEU A 369 -2.09 -19.71 -8.53
CA LEU A 369 -1.79 -19.74 -9.95
C LEU A 369 -0.43 -20.37 -10.22
N TYR A 370 0.58 -20.03 -9.42
CA TYR A 370 1.89 -20.66 -9.50
C TYR A 370 1.83 -22.16 -9.12
N ASP A 371 1.16 -22.49 -8.02
CA ASP A 371 1.09 -23.86 -7.52
C ASP A 371 0.43 -24.82 -8.53
N PHE A 372 -0.57 -24.35 -9.31
CA PHE A 372 -1.24 -25.17 -10.34
C PHE A 372 -0.56 -25.18 -11.69
N THR A 373 0.19 -24.10 -12.03
CA THR A 373 0.78 -23.98 -13.38
C THR A 373 2.30 -24.24 -13.41
N GLY A 374 2.95 -24.23 -12.24
CA GLY A 374 4.41 -24.37 -12.12
C GLY A 374 5.20 -23.15 -12.60
N THR A 375 4.54 -22.06 -13.03
CA THR A 375 5.23 -20.88 -13.55
C THR A 375 4.54 -19.58 -13.19
N TYR A 376 5.34 -18.54 -12.94
CA TYR A 376 4.83 -17.18 -12.71
C TYR A 376 4.53 -16.39 -14.02
N VAL A 377 4.85 -16.94 -15.19
CA VAL A 377 4.63 -16.23 -16.48
C VAL A 377 3.15 -15.87 -16.65
N TYR A 378 2.24 -16.77 -16.26
CA TYR A 378 0.79 -16.51 -16.35
C TYR A 378 0.35 -15.34 -15.47
N MET A 379 0.98 -15.12 -14.31
CA MET A 379 0.75 -13.95 -13.47
C MET A 379 1.00 -12.65 -14.24
N PHE A 380 2.10 -12.56 -14.96
CA PHE A 380 2.44 -11.39 -15.78
C PHE A 380 1.51 -11.20 -16.97
N LEU A 381 1.15 -12.29 -17.66
CA LEU A 381 0.23 -12.24 -18.81
C LEU A 381 -1.19 -11.79 -18.39
N ILE A 382 -1.69 -12.30 -17.28
CA ILE A 382 -2.99 -11.86 -16.70
C ILE A 382 -2.91 -10.38 -16.30
N ALA A 383 -1.80 -9.95 -15.69
CA ALA A 383 -1.60 -8.54 -15.33
C ALA A 383 -1.61 -7.62 -16.56
N ILE A 384 -0.95 -8.03 -17.66
CA ILE A 384 -1.02 -7.30 -18.93
C ILE A 384 -2.45 -7.27 -19.46
N GLY A 385 -3.18 -8.38 -19.43
CA GLY A 385 -4.60 -8.44 -19.83
C GLY A 385 -5.46 -7.48 -19.01
N PHE A 386 -5.29 -7.45 -17.68
CA PHE A 386 -5.99 -6.51 -16.80
C PHE A 386 -5.65 -5.06 -17.13
N HIS A 387 -4.41 -4.76 -17.47
CA HIS A 387 -4.02 -3.41 -17.88
C HIS A 387 -4.67 -2.97 -19.19
N LEU A 388 -4.77 -3.85 -20.18
CA LEU A 388 -5.48 -3.55 -21.44
C LEU A 388 -6.97 -3.27 -21.18
N VAL A 389 -7.62 -4.08 -20.34
CA VAL A 389 -9.00 -3.84 -19.91
C VAL A 389 -9.13 -2.50 -19.16
N ASN A 390 -8.20 -2.20 -18.25
CA ASN A 390 -8.20 -0.95 -17.50
C ASN A 390 -8.08 0.29 -18.41
N MET A 391 -7.23 0.24 -19.44
CA MET A 391 -7.11 1.31 -20.43
C MET A 391 -8.43 1.51 -21.21
N ALA A 392 -9.08 0.41 -21.61
CA ALA A 392 -10.38 0.47 -22.28
C ALA A 392 -11.46 1.07 -21.34
N LEU A 393 -11.53 0.62 -20.09
CA LEU A 393 -12.49 1.13 -19.10
C LEU A 393 -12.31 2.62 -18.84
N ILE A 394 -11.07 3.09 -18.60
CA ILE A 394 -10.78 4.52 -18.39
C ILE A 394 -11.22 5.34 -19.60
N THR A 395 -10.94 4.87 -20.82
CA THR A 395 -11.32 5.54 -22.06
C THR A 395 -12.83 5.62 -22.25
N ILE A 396 -13.55 4.51 -21.97
CA ILE A 396 -15.02 4.47 -22.02
C ILE A 396 -15.62 5.46 -21.02
N ILE A 397 -15.14 5.48 -19.78
CA ILE A 397 -15.60 6.40 -18.73
C ILE A 397 -15.38 7.84 -19.18
N ALA A 398 -14.18 8.20 -19.65
CA ALA A 398 -13.84 9.54 -20.09
C ALA A 398 -14.72 10.03 -21.24
N ASN A 399 -14.97 9.17 -22.24
CA ASN A 399 -15.82 9.51 -23.37
C ASN A 399 -17.31 9.71 -22.99
N ARG A 400 -17.80 8.92 -22.02
CA ARG A 400 -19.17 9.08 -21.50
C ARG A 400 -19.34 10.37 -20.72
N THR A 401 -18.40 10.68 -19.83
CA THR A 401 -18.45 11.90 -19.02
C THR A 401 -18.40 13.14 -19.91
N ARG A 402 -17.56 13.12 -20.96
CA ARG A 402 -17.48 14.22 -21.94
C ARG A 402 -18.80 14.43 -22.69
N LYS A 403 -19.53 13.36 -23.03
CA LYS A 403 -20.85 13.46 -23.72
C LYS A 403 -21.96 13.95 -22.80
N GLN A 404 -21.84 13.83 -21.48
CA GLN A 404 -22.83 14.33 -20.53
C GLN A 404 -22.62 15.82 -20.19
N THR A 405 -21.44 16.36 -20.46
CA THR A 405 -21.09 17.77 -20.23
C THR A 405 -21.12 18.64 -21.47
N ALA A 406 -21.22 18.04 -22.66
CA ALA A 406 -21.47 18.70 -23.96
C ALA A 406 -22.96 18.71 -24.29
#